data_f17495d35d3da60c011c40ac6466cf19
#
_entry.id   f17495d35d3da60c011c40ac6466cf19
#
_cell.length_a   1.000
_cell.length_b   1.000
_cell.length_c   1.000
_cell.angle_alpha   90.00
_cell.angle_beta   90.00
_cell.angle_gamma   90.00
#
_symmetry.space_group_name_H-M   'P 1'
#
loop_
_entity.id
_entity.type
_entity.pdbx_description
1 polymer ?
#
loop_
_entity_poly.entity_id
_entity_poly.type
_entity_poly.pdbx_seq_one_letter_code
_entity_poly.pdbx_strand_id
1 'polypeptide(L)'
;MAPLMRFVIPVVFSILLSVAAQARQYDLVLARGRVMDPASNLDAVRYVGIQAGKIAAISETPLQGSNVLDVSGLVVAPGFIDLHSHGQTPENYRFKARDGVTTALEMEVGISPVPEWYRAREGRALINFGATSGHIPARMAVMHDTGKLLPRDSAKGPANPGEQQQVYDLVRRGLDDGGLGIGMGIAYVPMATRAEILKLFGLAAERHTAVYVHIRNGGPVEPGVIDALQEVIADAAATGASLHVVHITSMGLRETGLCLDMIAGARRRGLDVTTEMYPYTAGMTDLSSAVFDEGWQAKQGGISFGDLQWALTGERLTAESFARYRKQGGMVAIHSIPEEIVRLAVADPMVMIASDGILDNGKGHPRAAGAYARVLGRYVREQHALTLMDALRKMTVMPADRLGIRTKGRLAPGADADITIFDPARVTDRATFENPAQYSEGITDVLVHGALVVKHGELVDGVAPGRPVRR
;
A
#
# COMPACT_ATOMS: atom_id res chain seq x y z
N MET A 1 -87.62 -51.13 5.32
CA MET A 1 -86.23 -51.45 5.69
C MET A 1 -85.32 -50.52 4.89
N ALA A 2 -84.79 -49.45 5.51
CA ALA A 2 -83.88 -48.50 4.89
C ALA A 2 -82.47 -48.74 5.47
N PRO A 3 -81.39 -48.74 4.68
CA PRO A 3 -80.05 -48.94 5.21
C PRO A 3 -79.45 -47.63 5.70
N LEU A 4 -78.88 -47.66 6.89
CA LEU A 4 -78.08 -46.57 7.49
C LEU A 4 -76.75 -46.40 6.73
N MET A 5 -76.58 -45.22 6.19
CA MET A 5 -75.30 -44.80 5.58
C MET A 5 -74.43 -44.20 6.68
N ARG A 6 -73.27 -44.89 6.97
CA ARG A 6 -72.25 -44.43 7.90
C ARG A 6 -71.30 -43.47 7.20
N PHE A 7 -71.31 -42.21 7.57
CA PHE A 7 -70.29 -41.24 7.16
C PHE A 7 -69.02 -41.44 8.00
N VAL A 8 -67.91 -41.78 7.32
CA VAL A 8 -66.56 -41.75 7.89
C VAL A 8 -65.94 -40.40 7.57
N ILE A 9 -65.67 -39.60 8.58
CA ILE A 9 -64.95 -38.31 8.42
C ILE A 9 -63.44 -38.64 8.53
N PRO A 10 -62.61 -38.34 7.50
CA PRO A 10 -61.19 -38.46 7.65
C PRO A 10 -60.64 -37.27 8.45
N VAL A 11 -60.02 -37.55 9.59
CA VAL A 11 -59.23 -36.56 10.35
C VAL A 11 -57.87 -36.43 9.64
N VAL A 12 -57.67 -35.33 8.90
CA VAL A 12 -56.38 -34.94 8.34
C VAL A 12 -55.55 -34.35 9.43
N PHE A 13 -54.56 -35.10 9.92
CA PHE A 13 -53.51 -34.65 10.84
C PHE A 13 -52.46 -33.85 10.03
N SER A 14 -52.59 -32.52 10.03
CA SER A 14 -51.55 -31.65 9.43
C SER A 14 -50.34 -31.63 10.37
N ILE A 15 -49.31 -32.36 10.06
CA ILE A 15 -48.01 -32.27 10.72
C ILE A 15 -47.34 -30.99 10.21
N LEU A 16 -47.40 -29.93 10.97
CA LEU A 16 -46.53 -28.74 10.79
C LEU A 16 -45.09 -29.12 11.14
N LEU A 17 -44.32 -29.46 10.11
CA LEU A 17 -42.86 -29.52 10.21
C LEU A 17 -42.32 -28.10 10.36
N SER A 18 -42.14 -27.66 11.61
CA SER A 18 -41.32 -26.49 11.92
C SER A 18 -39.87 -26.84 11.58
N VAL A 19 -39.45 -26.45 10.37
CA VAL A 19 -38.00 -26.37 10.04
C VAL A 19 -37.45 -25.27 10.92
N ALA A 20 -36.91 -25.63 12.07
CA ALA A 20 -36.06 -24.74 12.84
C ALA A 20 -34.89 -24.39 11.95
N ALA A 21 -34.88 -23.19 11.37
CA ALA A 21 -33.71 -22.66 10.68
C ALA A 21 -32.58 -22.68 11.70
N GLN A 22 -31.67 -23.64 11.55
CA GLN A 22 -30.49 -23.75 12.41
C GLN A 22 -29.72 -22.44 12.23
N ALA A 23 -29.64 -21.64 13.29
CA ALA A 23 -28.96 -20.36 13.28
C ALA A 23 -27.54 -20.61 12.78
N ARG A 24 -27.14 -19.92 11.68
CA ARG A 24 -25.82 -20.09 11.10
C ARG A 24 -24.77 -19.69 12.14
N GLN A 25 -23.90 -20.61 12.50
CA GLN A 25 -22.82 -20.37 13.44
C GLN A 25 -21.58 -19.92 12.66
N TYR A 26 -21.05 -18.75 13.01
CA TYR A 26 -19.82 -18.20 12.42
C TYR A 26 -18.59 -18.65 13.20
N ASP A 27 -17.42 -18.67 12.55
CA ASP A 27 -16.14 -18.98 13.21
C ASP A 27 -15.78 -17.89 14.23
N LEU A 28 -16.04 -16.62 13.83
CA LEU A 28 -15.82 -15.44 14.65
C LEU A 28 -16.93 -14.41 14.37
N VAL A 29 -17.40 -13.77 15.42
CA VAL A 29 -18.29 -12.59 15.33
C VAL A 29 -17.60 -11.40 15.96
N LEU A 30 -17.47 -10.31 15.22
CA LEU A 30 -17.14 -9.00 15.76
C LEU A 30 -18.45 -8.33 16.20
N ALA A 31 -18.59 -8.08 17.50
CA ALA A 31 -19.85 -7.65 18.08
C ALA A 31 -19.85 -6.15 18.42
N ARG A 32 -20.88 -5.44 18.00
CA ARG A 32 -21.21 -4.05 18.41
C ARG A 32 -20.16 -3.00 18.01
N GLY A 33 -19.36 -3.25 16.98
CA GLY A 33 -18.40 -2.28 16.46
C GLY A 33 -19.05 -1.23 15.57
N ARG A 34 -18.49 -0.02 15.53
CA ARG A 34 -18.81 0.97 14.52
C ARG A 34 -18.19 0.53 13.20
N VAL A 35 -18.99 -0.15 12.38
CA VAL A 35 -18.55 -0.62 11.05
C VAL A 35 -18.53 0.56 10.09
N MET A 36 -17.34 0.86 9.56
CA MET A 36 -17.12 1.89 8.57
C MET A 36 -16.58 1.29 7.28
N ASP A 37 -17.39 1.27 6.23
CA ASP A 37 -17.01 0.74 4.92
C ASP A 37 -17.07 1.84 3.85
N PRO A 38 -15.92 2.35 3.37
CA PRO A 38 -15.90 3.39 2.34
C PRO A 38 -16.46 2.95 0.99
N ALA A 39 -16.53 1.65 0.70
CA ALA A 39 -17.06 1.15 -0.57
C ALA A 39 -18.57 1.30 -0.66
N SER A 40 -19.28 1.14 0.46
CA SER A 40 -20.75 1.28 0.56
C SER A 40 -21.20 2.56 1.27
N ASN A 41 -20.26 3.36 1.80
CA ASN A 41 -20.50 4.49 2.69
C ASN A 41 -21.26 4.08 3.99
N LEU A 42 -21.11 2.83 4.44
CA LEU A 42 -21.68 2.37 5.70
C LEU A 42 -20.89 3.00 6.87
N ASP A 43 -21.63 3.58 7.82
CA ASP A 43 -21.11 4.07 9.09
C ASP A 43 -22.18 3.82 10.16
N ALA A 44 -22.14 2.66 10.80
CA ALA A 44 -23.14 2.28 11.81
C ALA A 44 -22.62 1.15 12.71
N VAL A 45 -23.22 1.05 13.91
CA VAL A 45 -22.96 -0.07 14.82
C VAL A 45 -23.56 -1.36 14.24
N ARG A 46 -22.71 -2.38 14.04
CA ARG A 46 -23.10 -3.65 13.42
C ARG A 46 -22.39 -4.84 14.10
N TYR A 47 -22.86 -6.03 13.71
CA TYR A 47 -22.20 -7.31 13.97
C TYR A 47 -21.62 -7.82 12.65
N VAL A 48 -20.38 -8.29 12.67
CA VAL A 48 -19.72 -8.86 11.47
C VAL A 48 -19.46 -10.34 11.71
N GLY A 49 -20.11 -11.20 10.94
CA GLY A 49 -19.92 -12.66 10.98
C GLY A 49 -18.85 -13.08 9.98
N ILE A 50 -17.83 -13.78 10.47
CA ILE A 50 -16.70 -14.28 9.68
C ILE A 50 -16.77 -15.81 9.62
N GLN A 51 -16.66 -16.36 8.40
CA GLN A 51 -16.69 -17.79 8.14
C GLN A 51 -15.64 -18.16 7.10
N ALA A 52 -14.79 -19.13 7.39
CA ALA A 52 -13.77 -19.63 6.47
C ALA A 52 -12.89 -18.52 5.85
N GLY A 53 -12.50 -17.55 6.66
CA GLY A 53 -11.65 -16.43 6.25
C GLY A 53 -12.32 -15.34 5.41
N LYS A 54 -13.66 -15.38 5.28
CA LYS A 54 -14.47 -14.40 4.55
C LYS A 54 -15.44 -13.69 5.47
N ILE A 55 -15.80 -12.47 5.13
CA ILE A 55 -16.96 -11.80 5.70
C ILE A 55 -18.19 -12.52 5.15
N ALA A 56 -18.97 -13.14 6.03
CA ALA A 56 -20.15 -13.91 5.66
C ALA A 56 -21.45 -13.13 5.88
N ALA A 57 -21.48 -12.21 6.88
CA ALA A 57 -22.63 -11.36 7.16
C ALA A 57 -22.20 -10.05 7.83
N ILE A 58 -22.99 -9.00 7.58
CA ILE A 58 -22.99 -7.76 8.36
C ILE A 58 -24.45 -7.56 8.80
N SER A 59 -24.70 -7.46 10.11
CA SER A 59 -26.05 -7.49 10.68
C SER A 59 -26.30 -6.36 11.68
N GLU A 60 -27.52 -5.91 11.75
CA GLU A 60 -28.02 -5.01 12.81
C GLU A 60 -28.32 -5.77 14.12
N THR A 61 -28.67 -7.04 13.98
CA THR A 61 -29.00 -7.91 15.11
C THR A 61 -27.84 -8.83 15.47
N PRO A 62 -27.75 -9.29 16.73
CA PRO A 62 -26.71 -10.21 17.18
C PRO A 62 -26.57 -11.46 16.30
N LEU A 63 -25.34 -11.83 15.98
CA LEU A 63 -24.98 -13.04 15.28
C LEU A 63 -24.43 -14.08 16.28
N GLN A 64 -24.56 -15.36 15.95
CA GLN A 64 -24.01 -16.46 16.76
C GLN A 64 -22.69 -16.94 16.15
N GLY A 65 -21.64 -17.05 16.97
CA GLY A 65 -20.33 -17.52 16.55
C GLY A 65 -19.69 -18.42 17.57
N SER A 66 -18.76 -19.28 17.11
CA SER A 66 -17.92 -20.12 18.01
C SER A 66 -17.04 -19.24 18.90
N ASN A 67 -16.61 -18.11 18.39
CA ASN A 67 -15.90 -17.06 19.11
C ASN A 67 -16.62 -15.71 18.90
N VAL A 68 -16.67 -14.91 19.95
CA VAL A 68 -17.22 -13.55 19.88
C VAL A 68 -16.19 -12.58 20.45
N LEU A 69 -15.81 -11.60 19.63
CA LEU A 69 -14.95 -10.48 20.03
C LEU A 69 -15.84 -9.23 20.19
N ASP A 70 -15.96 -8.75 21.41
CA ASP A 70 -16.65 -7.49 21.67
C ASP A 70 -15.75 -6.31 21.30
N VAL A 71 -16.21 -5.54 20.32
CA VAL A 71 -15.49 -4.37 19.79
C VAL A 71 -16.32 -3.08 19.96
N SER A 72 -17.12 -3.04 21.02
CA SER A 72 -17.94 -1.87 21.38
C SER A 72 -17.06 -0.64 21.57
N GLY A 73 -17.47 0.48 20.95
CA GLY A 73 -16.74 1.75 21.01
C GLY A 73 -15.55 1.84 20.04
N LEU A 74 -15.20 0.76 19.36
CA LEU A 74 -14.12 0.72 18.36
C LEU A 74 -14.68 0.85 16.93
N VAL A 75 -13.85 1.33 16.03
CA VAL A 75 -14.10 1.32 14.59
C VAL A 75 -13.64 -0.02 14.01
N VAL A 76 -14.52 -0.63 13.22
CA VAL A 76 -14.23 -1.81 12.40
C VAL A 76 -14.19 -1.36 10.94
N ALA A 77 -13.02 -1.37 10.35
CA ALA A 77 -12.75 -0.93 8.99
C ALA A 77 -12.16 -2.06 8.14
N PRO A 78 -12.22 -1.99 6.79
CA PRO A 78 -11.43 -2.86 5.95
C PRO A 78 -9.94 -2.75 6.32
N GLY A 79 -9.20 -3.84 6.24
CA GLY A 79 -7.75 -3.84 6.45
C GLY A 79 -7.03 -2.90 5.47
N PHE A 80 -6.05 -2.15 5.96
CA PHE A 80 -5.34 -1.17 5.16
C PHE A 80 -4.47 -1.87 4.12
N ILE A 81 -4.37 -1.25 2.92
CA ILE A 81 -3.58 -1.73 1.79
C ILE A 81 -2.48 -0.72 1.51
N ASP A 82 -1.24 -1.16 1.67
CA ASP A 82 -0.05 -0.38 1.39
C ASP A 82 0.50 -0.74 0.01
N LEU A 83 0.29 0.13 -0.97
CA LEU A 83 0.77 -0.07 -2.34
C LEU A 83 2.28 0.09 -2.46
N HIS A 84 2.92 0.73 -1.49
CA HIS A 84 4.31 1.11 -1.59
C HIS A 84 5.05 0.73 -0.31
N SER A 85 5.55 -0.49 -0.26
CA SER A 85 6.25 -1.03 0.90
C SER A 85 7.48 -1.83 0.46
N HIS A 86 8.68 -1.28 0.69
CA HIS A 86 9.94 -1.97 0.44
C HIS A 86 10.28 -2.98 1.55
N GLY A 87 9.69 -2.82 2.72
CA GLY A 87 9.86 -3.70 3.87
C GLY A 87 9.06 -4.99 3.74
N GLN A 88 9.55 -5.95 2.95
CA GLN A 88 8.88 -7.22 2.69
C GLN A 88 9.53 -8.38 3.47
N THR A 89 9.78 -8.15 4.77
CA THR A 89 10.42 -9.10 5.69
C THR A 89 9.52 -9.38 6.90
N PRO A 90 9.73 -10.47 7.66
CA PRO A 90 8.97 -10.75 8.88
C PRO A 90 9.01 -9.60 9.90
N GLU A 91 10.15 -8.90 10.05
CA GLU A 91 10.27 -7.71 10.90
C GLU A 91 9.29 -6.62 10.44
N ASN A 92 9.34 -6.25 9.16
CA ASN A 92 8.52 -5.17 8.62
C ASN A 92 7.02 -5.51 8.66
N TYR A 93 6.63 -6.76 8.41
CA TYR A 93 5.24 -7.19 8.50
C TYR A 93 4.64 -7.03 9.90
N ARG A 94 5.46 -7.18 10.97
CA ARG A 94 5.02 -6.94 12.35
C ARG A 94 4.66 -5.46 12.57
N PHE A 95 5.50 -4.54 12.08
CA PHE A 95 5.21 -3.09 12.14
C PHE A 95 3.99 -2.72 11.30
N LYS A 96 3.87 -3.28 10.09
CA LYS A 96 2.71 -3.08 9.22
C LYS A 96 1.41 -3.54 9.86
N ALA A 97 1.39 -4.75 10.42
CA ALA A 97 0.20 -5.28 11.12
C ALA A 97 -0.20 -4.39 12.31
N ARG A 98 0.78 -3.91 13.11
CA ARG A 98 0.56 -3.01 14.24
C ARG A 98 0.14 -1.59 13.82
N ASP A 99 0.28 -1.24 12.55
CA ASP A 99 -0.22 0.00 11.94
C ASP A 99 -1.54 -0.23 11.16
N GLY A 100 -2.16 -1.41 11.32
CA GLY A 100 -3.45 -1.75 10.71
C GLY A 100 -3.37 -2.24 9.26
N VAL A 101 -2.18 -2.43 8.71
CA VAL A 101 -2.00 -2.91 7.35
C VAL A 101 -2.18 -4.43 7.29
N THR A 102 -3.07 -4.89 6.41
CA THR A 102 -3.32 -6.31 6.14
C THR A 102 -2.74 -6.79 4.81
N THR A 103 -2.33 -5.84 3.96
CA THR A 103 -1.74 -6.12 2.65
C THR A 103 -0.64 -5.10 2.36
N ALA A 104 0.60 -5.56 2.19
CA ALA A 104 1.75 -4.72 1.85
C ALA A 104 2.37 -5.16 0.52
N LEU A 105 2.56 -4.20 -0.39
CA LEU A 105 2.96 -4.46 -1.77
C LEU A 105 4.23 -3.68 -2.14
N GLU A 106 5.12 -4.34 -2.86
CA GLU A 106 6.32 -3.75 -3.46
C GLU A 106 6.01 -3.31 -4.89
N MET A 107 5.50 -2.09 -5.07
CA MET A 107 5.01 -1.68 -6.38
C MET A 107 5.98 -0.79 -7.16
N GLU A 108 6.86 -0.01 -6.49
CA GLU A 108 7.75 0.95 -7.14
C GLU A 108 9.00 0.29 -7.74
N VAL A 109 9.87 -0.26 -6.91
CA VAL A 109 11.10 -0.91 -7.37
C VAL A 109 10.76 -2.21 -8.08
N GLY A 110 9.77 -2.93 -7.54
CA GLY A 110 9.40 -4.25 -8.01
C GLY A 110 10.49 -5.29 -7.74
N ILE A 111 10.32 -6.44 -8.33
CA ILE A 111 11.19 -7.60 -8.10
C ILE A 111 11.55 -8.33 -9.40
N SER A 112 12.67 -9.05 -9.39
CA SER A 112 13.07 -10.02 -10.40
C SER A 112 14.05 -11.02 -9.77
N PRO A 113 13.85 -12.37 -9.90
CA PRO A 113 12.70 -13.05 -10.51
C PRO A 113 11.46 -13.10 -9.60
N VAL A 114 10.27 -13.01 -10.21
CA VAL A 114 8.97 -12.96 -9.50
C VAL A 114 8.64 -14.27 -8.77
N PRO A 115 8.77 -15.48 -9.37
CA PRO A 115 8.35 -16.73 -8.71
C PRO A 115 9.11 -17.03 -7.43
N GLU A 116 10.42 -16.81 -7.40
CA GLU A 116 11.28 -17.03 -6.23
C GLU A 116 10.87 -16.14 -5.06
N TRP A 117 10.58 -14.88 -5.36
CA TRP A 117 10.20 -13.90 -4.36
C TRP A 117 8.87 -14.29 -3.68
N TYR A 118 7.87 -14.73 -4.43
CA TYR A 118 6.60 -15.21 -3.88
C TYR A 118 6.79 -16.48 -3.06
N ARG A 119 7.50 -17.49 -3.59
CA ARG A 119 7.76 -18.76 -2.89
C ARG A 119 8.46 -18.58 -1.54
N ALA A 120 9.35 -17.59 -1.43
CA ALA A 120 10.03 -17.29 -0.18
C ALA A 120 9.10 -16.81 0.95
N ARG A 121 7.87 -16.36 0.63
CA ARG A 121 6.91 -15.76 1.56
C ARG A 121 5.65 -16.59 1.78
N GLU A 122 5.31 -17.46 0.87
CA GLU A 122 4.13 -18.34 1.00
C GLU A 122 4.20 -19.20 2.27
N GLY A 123 3.12 -19.15 3.07
CA GLY A 123 3.01 -19.85 4.35
C GLY A 123 3.90 -19.28 5.48
N ARG A 124 4.55 -18.12 5.28
CA ARG A 124 5.45 -17.48 6.25
C ARG A 124 5.13 -16.01 6.52
N ALA A 125 4.30 -15.40 5.70
CA ALA A 125 3.97 -14.00 5.83
C ALA A 125 2.82 -13.76 6.81
N LEU A 126 3.00 -12.77 7.70
CA LEU A 126 2.00 -12.38 8.69
C LEU A 126 0.80 -11.69 8.02
N ILE A 127 1.06 -10.90 6.97
CA ILE A 127 0.06 -10.16 6.20
C ILE A 127 0.16 -10.51 4.71
N ASN A 128 -0.84 -10.14 3.92
CA ASN A 128 -0.82 -10.37 2.48
C ASN A 128 0.30 -9.57 1.82
N PHE A 129 0.87 -10.14 0.76
CA PHE A 129 2.04 -9.61 0.09
C PHE A 129 1.93 -9.74 -1.43
N GLY A 130 2.60 -8.87 -2.16
CA GLY A 130 2.65 -8.90 -3.61
C GLY A 130 3.67 -7.90 -4.14
N ALA A 131 4.00 -8.01 -5.43
CA ALA A 131 4.98 -7.12 -6.05
C ALA A 131 4.74 -6.98 -7.55
N THR A 132 5.27 -5.89 -8.11
CA THR A 132 5.39 -5.69 -9.55
C THR A 132 6.60 -6.45 -10.11
N SER A 133 6.60 -6.65 -11.44
CA SER A 133 7.83 -6.97 -12.18
C SER A 133 8.66 -5.70 -12.31
N GLY A 134 9.88 -5.71 -11.75
CA GLY A 134 10.68 -4.52 -11.58
C GLY A 134 11.61 -4.21 -12.76
N HIS A 135 11.57 -2.98 -13.27
CA HIS A 135 12.53 -2.46 -14.25
C HIS A 135 13.94 -2.35 -13.65
N ILE A 136 14.07 -1.79 -12.44
CA ILE A 136 15.36 -1.64 -11.74
C ILE A 136 16.04 -2.99 -11.56
N PRO A 137 15.46 -4.00 -10.90
CA PRO A 137 16.13 -5.27 -10.70
C PRO A 137 16.40 -6.01 -12.01
N ALA A 138 15.59 -5.82 -13.07
CA ALA A 138 15.87 -6.36 -14.39
C ALA A 138 17.14 -5.71 -15.00
N ARG A 139 17.27 -4.37 -14.92
CA ARG A 139 18.48 -3.67 -15.36
C ARG A 139 19.72 -4.10 -14.58
N MET A 140 19.59 -4.18 -13.24
CA MET A 140 20.70 -4.62 -12.37
C MET A 140 21.17 -6.02 -12.75
N ALA A 141 20.25 -6.95 -13.02
CA ALA A 141 20.59 -8.30 -13.44
C ALA A 141 21.31 -8.35 -14.80
N VAL A 142 20.79 -7.63 -15.80
CA VAL A 142 21.34 -7.61 -17.17
C VAL A 142 22.70 -6.91 -17.22
N MET A 143 22.85 -5.81 -16.50
CA MET A 143 24.04 -4.97 -16.50
C MET A 143 25.04 -5.33 -15.39
N HIS A 144 24.81 -6.44 -14.66
CA HIS A 144 25.67 -6.94 -13.59
C HIS A 144 25.98 -5.90 -12.49
N ASP A 145 24.95 -5.13 -12.09
CA ASP A 145 25.06 -4.13 -11.04
C ASP A 145 25.20 -4.78 -9.66
N THR A 146 26.02 -4.20 -8.79
CA THR A 146 26.32 -4.73 -7.45
C THR A 146 25.40 -4.21 -6.35
N GLY A 147 24.43 -3.34 -6.67
CA GLY A 147 23.42 -2.84 -5.73
C GLY A 147 22.52 -3.95 -5.20
N LYS A 148 21.77 -3.64 -4.15
CA LYS A 148 20.81 -4.58 -3.55
C LYS A 148 19.35 -4.21 -3.91
N LEU A 149 18.82 -3.17 -3.28
CA LEU A 149 17.48 -2.64 -3.58
C LEU A 149 17.52 -1.67 -4.77
N LEU A 150 18.51 -0.79 -4.78
CA LEU A 150 18.71 0.24 -5.78
C LEU A 150 20.06 0.05 -6.50
N PRO A 151 20.20 0.53 -7.75
CA PRO A 151 21.44 0.43 -8.51
C PRO A 151 22.55 1.22 -7.85
N ARG A 152 23.73 0.63 -7.85
CA ARG A 152 24.96 1.25 -7.35
C ARG A 152 25.86 1.75 -8.47
N ASP A 153 25.98 0.97 -9.55
CA ASP A 153 27.03 1.12 -10.54
C ASP A 153 26.48 1.17 -11.98
N SER A 154 26.58 0.03 -12.67
CA SER A 154 26.39 -0.10 -14.12
C SER A 154 24.95 0.17 -14.56
N ALA A 155 23.95 -0.25 -13.78
CA ALA A 155 22.56 -0.06 -14.16
C ALA A 155 22.11 1.41 -14.17
N LYS A 156 22.89 2.34 -13.60
CA LYS A 156 22.70 3.79 -13.75
C LYS A 156 23.04 4.29 -15.15
N GLY A 157 23.98 3.61 -15.84
CA GLY A 157 24.47 3.95 -17.16
C GLY A 157 23.48 3.61 -18.29
N PRO A 158 23.85 3.98 -19.54
CA PRO A 158 23.05 3.64 -20.71
C PRO A 158 23.14 2.12 -21.00
N ALA A 159 21.98 1.51 -21.25
CA ALA A 159 21.91 0.14 -21.76
C ALA A 159 22.03 0.15 -23.29
N ASN A 160 22.82 -0.77 -23.86
CA ASN A 160 22.85 -0.99 -25.29
C ASN A 160 21.54 -1.68 -25.79
N PRO A 161 21.27 -1.72 -27.11
CA PRO A 161 20.02 -2.29 -27.63
C PRO A 161 19.77 -3.76 -27.23
N GLY A 162 20.84 -4.58 -27.10
CA GLY A 162 20.73 -5.96 -26.65
C GLY A 162 20.36 -6.07 -25.17
N GLU A 163 20.96 -5.24 -24.33
CA GLU A 163 20.63 -5.13 -22.91
C GLU A 163 19.19 -4.63 -22.70
N GLN A 164 18.76 -3.60 -23.43
CA GLN A 164 17.38 -3.11 -23.38
C GLN A 164 16.38 -4.21 -23.76
N GLN A 165 16.68 -5.05 -24.75
CA GLN A 165 15.83 -6.17 -25.10
C GLN A 165 15.78 -7.22 -24.00
N GLN A 166 16.90 -7.53 -23.35
CA GLN A 166 16.97 -8.47 -22.23
C GLN A 166 16.18 -7.95 -21.02
N VAL A 167 16.29 -6.66 -20.70
CA VAL A 167 15.51 -5.99 -19.64
C VAL A 167 14.00 -6.12 -19.94
N TYR A 168 13.58 -5.80 -21.16
CA TYR A 168 12.20 -5.95 -21.59
C TYR A 168 11.69 -7.38 -21.41
N ASP A 169 12.47 -8.38 -21.83
CA ASP A 169 12.11 -9.79 -21.74
C ASP A 169 12.02 -10.28 -20.28
N LEU A 170 12.87 -9.78 -19.40
CA LEU A 170 12.78 -10.06 -17.96
C LEU A 170 11.50 -9.47 -17.34
N VAL A 171 11.21 -8.21 -17.64
CA VAL A 171 10.00 -7.54 -17.14
C VAL A 171 8.74 -8.24 -17.66
N ARG A 172 8.71 -8.59 -18.95
CA ARG A 172 7.60 -9.35 -19.56
C ARG A 172 7.38 -10.69 -18.88
N ARG A 173 8.45 -11.46 -18.67
CA ARG A 173 8.37 -12.75 -17.93
C ARG A 173 7.84 -12.56 -16.52
N GLY A 174 8.30 -11.54 -15.80
CA GLY A 174 7.81 -11.27 -14.45
C GLY A 174 6.31 -10.96 -14.40
N LEU A 175 5.75 -10.31 -15.43
CA LEU A 175 4.31 -10.13 -15.57
C LEU A 175 3.59 -11.48 -15.84
N ASP A 176 4.16 -12.31 -16.73
CA ASP A 176 3.62 -13.64 -17.03
C ASP A 176 3.65 -14.57 -15.81
N ASP A 177 4.59 -14.36 -14.88
CA ASP A 177 4.75 -15.08 -13.62
C ASP A 177 3.86 -14.54 -12.47
N GLY A 178 2.98 -13.56 -12.75
CA GLY A 178 1.98 -13.04 -11.80
C GLY A 178 2.39 -11.75 -11.08
N GLY A 179 3.34 -10.99 -11.63
CA GLY A 179 3.63 -9.63 -11.17
C GLY A 179 2.42 -8.70 -11.35
N LEU A 180 2.15 -7.85 -10.35
CA LEU A 180 0.94 -7.01 -10.25
C LEU A 180 0.93 -5.81 -11.23
N GLY A 181 2.03 -5.58 -11.92
CA GLY A 181 2.25 -4.48 -12.84
C GLY A 181 3.73 -4.31 -13.11
N ILE A 182 4.14 -3.16 -13.63
CA ILE A 182 5.55 -2.81 -13.84
C ILE A 182 5.96 -1.78 -12.80
N GLY A 183 6.96 -2.10 -11.99
CA GLY A 183 7.59 -1.17 -11.06
C GLY A 183 8.77 -0.46 -11.72
N MET A 184 8.91 0.85 -11.51
CA MET A 184 9.87 1.66 -12.22
C MET A 184 10.35 2.86 -11.41
N GLY A 185 11.62 2.91 -11.06
CA GLY A 185 12.25 4.07 -10.41
C GLY A 185 13.23 4.76 -11.36
N ILE A 186 12.73 5.66 -12.22
CA ILE A 186 13.53 6.27 -13.28
C ILE A 186 14.65 7.14 -12.72
N ALA A 187 14.39 7.84 -11.60
CA ALA A 187 15.42 8.66 -10.93
C ALA A 187 16.67 7.87 -10.51
N TYR A 188 16.53 6.57 -10.28
CA TYR A 188 17.65 5.69 -9.90
C TYR A 188 18.43 5.13 -11.08
N VAL A 189 17.87 5.19 -12.27
CA VAL A 189 18.46 4.75 -13.55
C VAL A 189 18.39 5.89 -14.58
N PRO A 190 19.00 7.05 -14.31
CA PRO A 190 18.78 8.29 -15.06
C PRO A 190 19.11 8.18 -16.54
N MET A 191 20.00 7.25 -16.92
CA MET A 191 20.39 7.01 -18.31
C MET A 191 19.45 6.03 -19.04
N ALA A 192 18.40 5.50 -18.40
CA ALA A 192 17.35 4.77 -19.10
C ALA A 192 16.69 5.72 -20.11
N THR A 193 16.72 5.34 -21.40
CA THR A 193 16.22 6.20 -22.47
C THR A 193 14.70 6.31 -22.45
N ARG A 194 14.16 7.43 -22.94
CA ARG A 194 12.71 7.58 -23.10
C ARG A 194 12.09 6.48 -23.95
N ALA A 195 12.82 6.01 -24.98
CA ALA A 195 12.38 4.89 -25.81
C ALA A 195 12.29 3.56 -25.02
N GLU A 196 13.22 3.30 -24.10
CA GLU A 196 13.18 2.14 -23.20
C GLU A 196 11.94 2.22 -22.28
N ILE A 197 11.71 3.38 -21.67
CA ILE A 197 10.56 3.62 -20.78
C ILE A 197 9.25 3.47 -21.56
N LEU A 198 9.09 4.15 -22.69
CA LEU A 198 7.89 4.07 -23.54
C LEU A 198 7.58 2.62 -23.97
N LYS A 199 8.61 1.82 -24.28
CA LYS A 199 8.43 0.41 -24.64
C LYS A 199 7.83 -0.41 -23.49
N LEU A 200 8.21 -0.13 -22.24
CA LEU A 200 7.64 -0.78 -21.06
C LEU A 200 6.20 -0.31 -20.76
N PHE A 201 5.88 0.97 -21.04
CA PHE A 201 4.49 1.44 -21.01
C PHE A 201 3.65 0.70 -22.06
N GLY A 202 4.16 0.49 -23.27
CA GLY A 202 3.51 -0.32 -24.30
C GLY A 202 3.24 -1.76 -23.82
N LEU A 203 4.20 -2.38 -23.14
CA LEU A 203 4.03 -3.70 -22.53
C LEU A 203 2.93 -3.71 -21.44
N ALA A 204 2.90 -2.69 -20.60
CA ALA A 204 1.86 -2.56 -19.57
C ALA A 204 0.46 -2.44 -20.19
N ALA A 205 0.32 -1.65 -21.25
CA ALA A 205 -0.93 -1.50 -22.01
C ALA A 205 -1.36 -2.83 -22.64
N GLU A 206 -0.45 -3.53 -23.33
CA GLU A 206 -0.69 -4.86 -23.92
C GLU A 206 -1.19 -5.87 -22.87
N ARG A 207 -0.65 -5.81 -21.67
CA ARG A 207 -0.98 -6.69 -20.54
C ARG A 207 -2.12 -6.17 -19.68
N HIS A 208 -2.77 -5.05 -20.03
CA HIS A 208 -3.84 -4.42 -19.27
C HIS A 208 -3.48 -4.26 -17.78
N THR A 209 -2.29 -3.75 -17.51
CA THR A 209 -1.79 -3.52 -16.13
C THR A 209 -1.26 -2.10 -15.98
N ALA A 210 -0.92 -1.72 -14.76
CA ALA A 210 -0.40 -0.38 -14.48
C ALA A 210 1.13 -0.34 -14.42
N VAL A 211 1.68 0.84 -14.73
CA VAL A 211 3.06 1.20 -14.40
C VAL A 211 3.06 2.03 -13.12
N TYR A 212 3.86 1.65 -12.14
CA TYR A 212 4.07 2.36 -10.87
C TYR A 212 5.41 3.05 -10.93
N VAL A 213 5.43 4.38 -10.91
CA VAL A 213 6.62 5.13 -11.33
C VAL A 213 7.09 6.13 -10.27
N HIS A 214 8.33 5.95 -9.79
CA HIS A 214 9.13 7.05 -9.28
C HIS A 214 9.70 7.79 -10.48
N ILE A 215 9.20 8.98 -10.73
CA ILE A 215 9.49 9.78 -11.93
C ILE A 215 10.95 10.23 -11.97
N ARG A 216 11.44 10.62 -13.15
CA ARG A 216 12.86 10.86 -13.44
C ARG A 216 13.50 11.98 -12.61
N ASN A 217 12.80 13.09 -12.43
CA ASN A 217 13.28 14.24 -11.71
C ASN A 217 12.25 14.70 -10.68
N GLY A 218 12.71 15.28 -9.60
CA GLY A 218 11.90 15.94 -8.59
C GLY A 218 12.26 17.41 -8.42
N GLY A 219 11.45 18.09 -7.63
CA GLY A 219 11.65 19.49 -7.27
C GLY A 219 11.41 20.50 -8.39
N PRO A 220 11.64 21.79 -8.09
CA PRO A 220 11.23 22.89 -8.98
C PRO A 220 12.26 23.26 -10.06
N VAL A 221 13.50 22.73 -9.98
CA VAL A 221 14.59 23.14 -10.89
C VAL A 221 14.57 22.30 -12.15
N GLU A 222 14.46 22.94 -13.30
CA GLU A 222 14.43 22.30 -14.62
C GLU A 222 15.76 21.59 -14.98
N PRO A 223 15.72 20.37 -15.57
CA PRO A 223 14.53 19.55 -15.72
C PRO A 223 14.04 19.02 -14.37
N GLY A 224 12.81 19.38 -13.97
CA GLY A 224 12.25 19.14 -12.66
C GLY A 224 11.08 18.15 -12.65
N VAL A 225 10.23 18.29 -11.62
CA VAL A 225 9.06 17.43 -11.44
C VAL A 225 8.07 17.58 -12.59
N ILE A 226 7.92 18.78 -13.15
CA ILE A 226 6.95 19.05 -14.24
C ILE A 226 7.35 18.30 -15.50
N ASP A 227 8.62 18.39 -15.94
CA ASP A 227 9.13 17.60 -17.08
C ASP A 227 8.93 16.11 -16.88
N ALA A 228 9.29 15.61 -15.69
CA ALA A 228 9.20 14.20 -15.39
C ALA A 228 7.76 13.69 -15.35
N LEU A 229 6.83 14.51 -14.86
CA LEU A 229 5.41 14.16 -14.86
C LEU A 229 4.82 14.23 -16.29
N GLN A 230 5.24 15.20 -17.10
CA GLN A 230 4.89 15.27 -18.53
C GLN A 230 5.39 14.03 -19.30
N GLU A 231 6.62 13.57 -19.03
CA GLU A 231 7.17 12.35 -19.65
C GLU A 231 6.22 11.16 -19.44
N VAL A 232 5.89 10.83 -18.20
CA VAL A 232 5.09 9.63 -17.91
C VAL A 232 3.61 9.75 -18.26
N ILE A 233 3.03 10.96 -18.21
CA ILE A 233 1.66 11.21 -18.69
C ILE A 233 1.61 11.09 -20.23
N ALA A 234 2.64 11.57 -20.94
CA ALA A 234 2.72 11.42 -22.39
C ALA A 234 2.89 9.95 -22.80
N ASP A 235 3.72 9.18 -22.07
CA ASP A 235 3.88 7.74 -22.30
C ASP A 235 2.56 6.99 -22.08
N ALA A 236 1.84 7.29 -21.00
CA ALA A 236 0.52 6.72 -20.73
C ALA A 236 -0.50 7.09 -21.84
N ALA A 237 -0.51 8.35 -22.29
CA ALA A 237 -1.39 8.81 -23.35
C ALA A 237 -1.08 8.16 -24.71
N ALA A 238 0.21 8.00 -25.03
CA ALA A 238 0.65 7.40 -26.31
C ALA A 238 0.40 5.89 -26.39
N THR A 239 0.42 5.18 -25.25
CA THR A 239 0.31 3.71 -25.18
C THR A 239 -1.05 3.21 -24.72
N GLY A 240 -1.82 4.03 -24.01
CA GLY A 240 -3.03 3.62 -23.31
C GLY A 240 -2.77 2.88 -22.00
N ALA A 241 -1.53 2.90 -21.47
CA ALA A 241 -1.19 2.26 -20.21
C ALA A 241 -1.81 3.00 -19.02
N SER A 242 -2.24 2.25 -18.01
CA SER A 242 -2.58 2.79 -16.70
C SER A 242 -1.31 3.26 -15.97
N LEU A 243 -1.35 4.45 -15.36
CA LEU A 243 -0.23 5.07 -14.67
C LEU A 243 -0.53 5.28 -13.18
N HIS A 244 0.42 4.94 -12.32
CA HIS A 244 0.45 5.33 -10.92
C HIS A 244 1.74 6.06 -10.59
N VAL A 245 1.64 7.36 -10.29
CA VAL A 245 2.79 8.17 -9.87
C VAL A 245 2.96 8.03 -8.37
N VAL A 246 4.08 7.47 -7.91
CA VAL A 246 4.31 7.21 -6.49
C VAL A 246 4.74 8.49 -5.74
N HIS A 247 4.46 8.54 -4.44
CA HIS A 247 4.88 9.56 -3.45
C HIS A 247 5.02 10.99 -4.00
N ILE A 248 3.96 11.52 -4.60
CA ILE A 248 3.95 12.81 -5.31
C ILE A 248 4.48 13.99 -4.49
N THR A 249 4.35 13.97 -3.16
CA THR A 249 4.80 15.06 -2.27
C THR A 249 6.32 15.19 -2.20
N SER A 250 7.05 14.06 -2.22
CA SER A 250 8.51 14.07 -2.21
C SER A 250 9.11 14.46 -3.54
N MET A 251 8.39 14.19 -4.63
CA MET A 251 8.81 14.59 -5.97
C MET A 251 8.43 16.04 -6.27
N GLY A 252 7.20 16.43 -5.94
CA GLY A 252 6.66 17.76 -6.21
C GLY A 252 7.18 18.83 -5.29
N LEU A 253 7.46 18.51 -4.03
CA LEU A 253 7.76 19.51 -3.00
C LEU A 253 6.71 20.65 -3.06
N ARG A 254 7.12 21.91 -3.21
CA ARG A 254 6.20 23.06 -3.34
C ARG A 254 5.37 23.06 -4.62
N GLU A 255 5.78 22.34 -5.66
CA GLU A 255 5.06 22.18 -6.93
C GLU A 255 3.98 21.06 -6.86
N THR A 256 3.78 20.40 -5.72
CA THR A 256 2.82 19.30 -5.57
C THR A 256 1.40 19.70 -6.01
N GLY A 257 0.95 20.92 -5.71
CA GLY A 257 -0.37 21.41 -6.13
C GLY A 257 -0.52 21.42 -7.66
N LEU A 258 0.48 21.93 -8.38
CA LEU A 258 0.51 21.92 -9.84
C LEU A 258 0.56 20.48 -10.39
N CYS A 259 1.33 19.59 -9.77
CA CYS A 259 1.37 18.18 -10.15
C CYS A 259 -0.01 17.52 -10.02
N LEU A 260 -0.74 17.78 -8.94
CA LEU A 260 -2.10 17.27 -8.75
C LEU A 260 -3.08 17.82 -9.78
N ASP A 261 -2.98 19.12 -10.14
CA ASP A 261 -3.77 19.73 -11.22
C ASP A 261 -3.50 19.06 -12.58
N MET A 262 -2.24 18.72 -12.88
CA MET A 262 -1.85 18.01 -14.11
C MET A 262 -2.46 16.60 -14.13
N ILE A 263 -2.36 15.85 -13.03
CA ILE A 263 -2.98 14.52 -12.90
C ILE A 263 -4.50 14.61 -13.06
N ALA A 264 -5.15 15.57 -12.39
CA ALA A 264 -6.58 15.82 -12.55
C ALA A 264 -6.96 16.17 -14.00
N GLY A 265 -6.13 16.97 -14.65
CA GLY A 265 -6.29 17.32 -16.07
C GLY A 265 -6.21 16.10 -16.99
N ALA A 266 -5.26 15.19 -16.76
CA ALA A 266 -5.10 13.94 -17.49
C ALA A 266 -6.33 13.02 -17.28
N ARG A 267 -6.79 12.86 -16.04
CA ARG A 267 -7.99 12.09 -15.71
C ARG A 267 -9.25 12.61 -16.36
N ARG A 268 -9.46 13.93 -16.36
CA ARG A 268 -10.61 14.56 -17.08
C ARG A 268 -10.61 14.27 -18.59
N ARG A 269 -9.46 13.95 -19.17
CA ARG A 269 -9.30 13.54 -20.57
C ARG A 269 -9.37 12.04 -20.79
N GLY A 270 -9.72 11.28 -19.75
CA GLY A 270 -9.93 9.84 -19.83
C GLY A 270 -8.66 8.99 -19.64
N LEU A 271 -7.53 9.58 -19.26
CA LEU A 271 -6.34 8.80 -18.90
C LEU A 271 -6.51 8.20 -17.50
N ASP A 272 -6.14 6.93 -17.35
CA ASP A 272 -6.12 6.25 -16.05
C ASP A 272 -4.82 6.57 -15.31
N VAL A 273 -4.83 7.71 -14.59
CA VAL A 273 -3.70 8.18 -13.80
C VAL A 273 -4.12 8.28 -12.33
N THR A 274 -3.32 7.71 -11.44
CA THR A 274 -3.48 7.80 -9.98
C THR A 274 -2.18 8.19 -9.31
N THR A 275 -2.24 8.57 -8.04
CA THR A 275 -1.05 8.94 -7.25
C THR A 275 -1.26 8.65 -5.77
N GLU A 276 -0.16 8.64 -5.04
CA GLU A 276 -0.11 8.44 -3.59
C GLU A 276 0.86 9.39 -2.90
N MET A 277 0.81 9.39 -1.57
CA MET A 277 1.75 10.10 -0.71
C MET A 277 1.94 9.35 0.61
N TYR A 278 3.00 9.67 1.35
CA TYR A 278 3.16 9.29 2.76
C TYR A 278 3.08 10.51 3.67
N PRO A 279 2.54 10.37 4.91
CA PRO A 279 2.20 11.52 5.77
C PRO A 279 3.39 12.03 6.59
N TYR A 280 4.55 12.27 5.96
CA TYR A 280 5.78 12.73 6.62
C TYR A 280 6.48 13.82 5.82
N THR A 281 7.24 14.66 6.52
CA THR A 281 7.96 15.80 5.98
C THR A 281 9.37 15.48 5.46
N ALA A 282 9.71 14.20 5.41
CA ALA A 282 10.98 13.73 4.86
C ALA A 282 10.79 12.51 3.96
N GLY A 283 11.57 12.43 2.90
CA GLY A 283 11.79 11.20 2.13
C GLY A 283 12.94 10.37 2.70
N MET A 284 13.20 9.19 2.11
CA MET A 284 14.40 8.39 2.43
C MET A 284 14.80 7.58 1.21
N THR A 285 16.12 7.59 0.94
CA THR A 285 16.71 6.74 -0.11
C THR A 285 18.17 6.40 0.20
N ASP A 286 18.80 5.56 -0.62
CA ASP A 286 20.23 5.26 -0.48
C ASP A 286 21.09 6.44 -0.93
N LEU A 287 22.03 6.84 -0.09
CA LEU A 287 22.91 7.97 -0.34
C LEU A 287 23.86 7.73 -1.56
N SER A 288 24.12 6.48 -1.94
CA SER A 288 24.90 6.15 -3.12
C SER A 288 24.10 6.24 -4.44
N SER A 289 22.77 6.45 -4.37
CA SER A 289 21.90 6.52 -5.55
C SER A 289 22.15 7.77 -6.41
N ALA A 290 21.68 7.73 -7.66
CA ALA A 290 21.78 8.84 -8.60
C ALA A 290 21.01 10.12 -8.16
N VAL A 291 20.08 9.99 -7.21
CA VAL A 291 19.34 11.13 -6.61
C VAL A 291 20.31 12.17 -6.02
N PHE A 292 21.50 11.74 -5.55
CA PHE A 292 22.52 12.61 -4.95
C PHE A 292 23.66 12.96 -5.92
N ASP A 293 23.49 12.77 -7.23
CA ASP A 293 24.44 13.26 -8.22
C ASP A 293 24.49 14.80 -8.23
N GLU A 294 25.46 15.36 -8.95
CA GLU A 294 25.68 16.81 -8.99
C GLU A 294 24.38 17.60 -9.18
N GLY A 295 24.23 18.68 -8.42
CA GLY A 295 23.02 19.52 -8.42
C GLY A 295 21.88 19.01 -7.54
N TRP A 296 22.04 17.93 -6.79
CA TRP A 296 20.98 17.32 -5.97
C TRP A 296 20.33 18.29 -4.98
N GLN A 297 21.10 19.21 -4.40
CA GLN A 297 20.58 20.19 -3.41
C GLN A 297 19.48 21.05 -4.03
N ALA A 298 19.75 21.61 -5.22
CA ALA A 298 18.78 22.44 -5.92
C ALA A 298 17.53 21.62 -6.32
N LYS A 299 17.71 20.39 -6.81
CA LYS A 299 16.60 19.47 -7.16
C LYS A 299 15.76 19.08 -5.96
N GLN A 300 16.32 19.09 -4.76
CA GLN A 300 15.61 18.82 -3.50
C GLN A 300 15.07 20.10 -2.83
N GLY A 301 14.90 21.18 -3.59
CA GLY A 301 14.33 22.44 -3.08
C GLY A 301 15.32 23.38 -2.40
N GLY A 302 16.62 23.24 -2.68
CA GLY A 302 17.66 24.12 -2.14
C GLY A 302 18.14 23.76 -0.73
N ILE A 303 17.95 22.50 -0.32
CA ILE A 303 18.34 22.01 1.01
C ILE A 303 19.86 21.94 1.19
N SER A 304 20.30 21.90 2.44
CA SER A 304 21.70 21.79 2.86
C SER A 304 22.06 20.34 3.22
N PHE A 305 23.34 20.07 3.50
CA PHE A 305 23.75 18.79 4.06
C PHE A 305 23.10 18.51 5.42
N GLY A 306 22.85 19.54 6.23
CA GLY A 306 22.20 19.44 7.53
C GLY A 306 20.73 18.99 7.47
N ASP A 307 20.09 19.06 6.30
CA ASP A 307 18.74 18.55 6.07
C ASP A 307 18.74 17.04 5.76
N LEU A 308 19.91 16.43 5.65
CA LEU A 308 20.07 14.97 5.53
C LEU A 308 20.34 14.36 6.90
N GLN A 309 19.62 13.25 7.21
CA GLN A 309 19.78 12.52 8.46
C GLN A 309 20.17 11.06 8.18
N TRP A 310 21.35 10.64 8.64
CA TRP A 310 21.82 9.28 8.48
C TRP A 310 20.96 8.29 9.26
N ALA A 311 20.35 7.33 8.60
CA ALA A 311 19.34 6.45 9.21
C ALA A 311 19.89 5.55 10.34
N LEU A 312 21.17 5.17 10.28
CA LEU A 312 21.76 4.27 11.28
C LEU A 312 21.99 4.96 12.64
N THR A 313 22.39 6.23 12.63
CA THR A 313 22.81 6.94 13.87
C THR A 313 21.91 8.11 14.23
N GLY A 314 21.10 8.62 13.30
CA GLY A 314 20.36 9.87 13.47
C GLY A 314 21.20 11.13 13.23
N GLU A 315 22.47 11.01 12.83
CA GLU A 315 23.38 12.11 12.57
C GLU A 315 22.86 13.01 11.45
N ARG A 316 22.83 14.33 11.69
CA ARG A 316 22.66 15.31 10.62
C ARG A 316 23.99 15.51 9.89
N LEU A 317 23.96 15.45 8.55
CA LEU A 317 25.19 15.38 7.77
C LEU A 317 25.88 16.74 7.65
N THR A 318 27.21 16.68 7.52
CA THR A 318 28.09 17.74 7.01
C THR A 318 28.58 17.39 5.62
N ALA A 319 29.27 18.31 4.92
CA ALA A 319 29.89 18.00 3.63
C ALA A 319 30.88 16.82 3.71
N GLU A 320 31.61 16.71 4.83
CA GLU A 320 32.59 15.63 5.05
C GLU A 320 31.87 14.28 5.30
N SER A 321 30.88 14.25 6.21
CA SER A 321 30.15 13.01 6.48
C SER A 321 29.31 12.58 5.29
N PHE A 322 28.74 13.50 4.50
CA PHE A 322 28.10 13.22 3.23
C PHE A 322 29.08 12.51 2.27
N ALA A 323 30.27 13.09 2.04
CA ALA A 323 31.26 12.49 1.13
C ALA A 323 31.72 11.10 1.58
N ARG A 324 31.85 10.87 2.89
CA ARG A 324 32.16 9.57 3.48
C ARG A 324 31.04 8.54 3.24
N TYR A 325 29.81 8.88 3.62
CA TYR A 325 28.67 7.96 3.51
C TYR A 325 28.22 7.74 2.07
N ARG A 326 28.42 8.71 1.16
CA ARG A 326 28.19 8.54 -0.28
C ARG A 326 29.00 7.38 -0.86
N LYS A 327 30.25 7.21 -0.41
CA LYS A 327 31.13 6.10 -0.84
C LYS A 327 30.72 4.77 -0.19
N GLN A 328 30.24 4.82 1.06
CA GLN A 328 29.84 3.64 1.80
C GLN A 328 28.51 3.08 1.28
N GLY A 329 27.56 3.94 0.89
CA GLY A 329 26.15 3.61 0.68
C GLY A 329 25.41 3.44 1.99
N GLY A 330 24.08 3.49 1.92
CA GLY A 330 23.16 3.32 3.05
C GLY A 330 22.09 4.40 3.07
N MET A 331 21.08 4.19 3.89
CA MET A 331 19.85 4.98 3.88
C MET A 331 20.03 6.32 4.58
N VAL A 332 19.46 7.37 3.97
CA VAL A 332 19.45 8.73 4.50
C VAL A 332 18.05 9.34 4.36
N ALA A 333 17.53 9.92 5.46
CA ALA A 333 16.31 10.70 5.40
C ALA A 333 16.61 12.11 4.84
N ILE A 334 15.71 12.63 4.00
CA ILE A 334 15.81 13.91 3.29
C ILE A 334 14.67 14.79 3.78
N HIS A 335 14.96 15.74 4.66
CA HIS A 335 13.98 16.66 5.27
C HIS A 335 13.72 17.84 4.32
N SER A 336 12.95 17.61 3.26
CA SER A 336 12.68 18.61 2.20
C SER A 336 11.20 18.88 1.96
N ILE A 337 10.28 18.07 2.52
CA ILE A 337 8.84 18.18 2.25
C ILE A 337 8.19 19.12 3.26
N PRO A 338 7.64 20.29 2.87
CA PRO A 338 6.95 21.17 3.80
C PRO A 338 5.68 20.55 4.38
N GLU A 339 5.37 20.81 5.66
CA GLU A 339 4.16 20.26 6.30
C GLU A 339 2.86 20.74 5.63
N GLU A 340 2.82 21.95 5.11
CA GLU A 340 1.68 22.46 4.34
C GLU A 340 1.42 21.65 3.07
N ILE A 341 2.47 21.09 2.44
CA ILE A 341 2.37 20.23 1.27
C ILE A 341 1.85 18.84 1.67
N VAL A 342 2.33 18.29 2.78
CA VAL A 342 1.79 17.03 3.31
C VAL A 342 0.30 17.19 3.61
N ARG A 343 -0.10 18.29 4.26
CA ARG A 343 -1.50 18.58 4.58
C ARG A 343 -2.36 18.77 3.33
N LEU A 344 -1.85 19.49 2.32
CA LEU A 344 -2.52 19.66 1.03
C LEU A 344 -2.81 18.31 0.37
N ALA A 345 -1.81 17.44 0.27
CA ALA A 345 -1.94 16.16 -0.42
C ALA A 345 -2.80 15.16 0.37
N VAL A 346 -2.70 15.15 1.71
CA VAL A 346 -3.54 14.25 2.52
C VAL A 346 -5.03 14.61 2.42
N ALA A 347 -5.34 15.91 2.22
CA ALA A 347 -6.71 16.39 2.04
C ALA A 347 -7.24 16.17 0.61
N ASP A 348 -6.39 16.08 -0.41
CA ASP A 348 -6.80 15.92 -1.80
C ASP A 348 -7.49 14.56 -2.03
N PRO A 349 -8.72 14.51 -2.57
CA PRO A 349 -9.49 13.27 -2.72
C PRO A 349 -8.89 12.26 -3.72
N MET A 350 -7.99 12.68 -4.60
CA MET A 350 -7.35 11.81 -5.59
C MET A 350 -6.13 11.08 -5.05
N VAL A 351 -5.54 11.55 -3.96
CA VAL A 351 -4.26 11.04 -3.43
C VAL A 351 -4.52 9.87 -2.48
N MET A 352 -3.91 8.72 -2.76
CA MET A 352 -3.91 7.56 -1.87
C MET A 352 -2.87 7.71 -0.76
N ILE A 353 -2.99 6.91 0.29
CA ILE A 353 -1.99 6.81 1.34
C ILE A 353 -1.19 5.52 1.11
N ALA A 354 0.13 5.66 1.12
CA ALA A 354 1.07 4.56 1.13
C ALA A 354 2.20 4.87 2.12
N SER A 355 3.11 3.93 2.35
CA SER A 355 4.16 4.16 3.35
C SER A 355 5.52 4.49 2.75
N ASP A 356 5.86 3.89 1.62
CA ASP A 356 7.22 3.90 1.06
C ASP A 356 8.26 3.46 2.12
N GLY A 357 7.86 2.51 2.97
CA GLY A 357 8.53 2.19 4.22
C GLY A 357 9.43 0.96 4.13
N ILE A 358 10.60 1.08 4.78
CA ILE A 358 11.49 -0.03 5.07
C ILE A 358 12.20 0.21 6.40
N LEU A 359 12.32 -0.86 7.21
CA LEU A 359 13.25 -0.94 8.33
C LEU A 359 14.25 -2.06 8.06
N ASP A 360 15.50 -1.81 8.42
CA ASP A 360 16.57 -2.81 8.44
C ASP A 360 17.18 -2.83 9.83
N ASN A 361 17.01 -3.95 10.55
CA ASN A 361 17.44 -4.10 11.94
C ASN A 361 16.96 -2.95 12.85
N GLY A 362 15.71 -2.58 12.74
CA GLY A 362 15.09 -1.51 13.52
C GLY A 362 15.52 -0.09 13.13
N LYS A 363 16.27 0.10 12.06
CA LYS A 363 16.71 1.41 11.55
C LYS A 363 16.04 1.73 10.22
N GLY A 364 15.76 3.01 9.99
CA GLY A 364 15.09 3.47 8.77
C GLY A 364 14.24 4.71 9.02
N HIS A 365 13.14 4.81 8.28
CA HIS A 365 12.21 5.94 8.35
C HIS A 365 10.97 5.57 9.19
N PRO A 366 10.45 6.46 10.06
CA PRO A 366 9.25 6.19 10.86
C PRO A 366 8.01 5.82 10.04
N ARG A 367 7.94 6.19 8.76
CA ARG A 367 6.83 5.83 7.85
C ARG A 367 6.64 4.31 7.67
N ALA A 368 7.68 3.52 7.96
CA ALA A 368 7.58 2.06 7.91
C ALA A 368 6.67 1.48 8.99
N ALA A 369 6.53 2.17 10.12
CA ALA A 369 5.86 1.68 11.33
C ALA A 369 4.60 2.46 11.73
N GLY A 370 4.35 3.67 11.17
CA GLY A 370 3.29 4.54 11.68
C GLY A 370 2.54 5.39 10.64
N ALA A 371 2.65 5.11 9.33
CA ALA A 371 2.05 5.96 8.30
C ALA A 371 0.53 6.03 8.40
N TYR A 372 -0.12 4.91 8.64
CA TYR A 372 -1.59 4.80 8.67
C TYR A 372 -2.18 5.35 9.97
N ALA A 373 -1.61 4.99 11.11
CA ALA A 373 -2.01 5.54 12.40
C ALA A 373 -1.78 7.06 12.47
N ARG A 374 -0.71 7.58 11.83
CA ARG A 374 -0.45 9.02 11.72
C ARG A 374 -1.54 9.75 10.94
N VAL A 375 -2.06 9.18 9.85
CA VAL A 375 -3.19 9.77 9.13
C VAL A 375 -4.41 9.85 10.05
N LEU A 376 -4.73 8.77 10.75
CA LEU A 376 -5.90 8.71 11.64
C LEU A 376 -5.76 9.62 12.87
N GLY A 377 -4.59 9.64 13.51
CA GLY A 377 -4.33 10.45 14.69
C GLY A 377 -4.16 11.93 14.34
N ARG A 378 -3.09 12.24 13.59
CA ARG A 378 -2.67 13.62 13.33
C ARG A 378 -3.59 14.33 12.35
N TYR A 379 -3.88 13.75 11.18
CA TYR A 379 -4.58 14.49 10.11
C TYR A 379 -6.10 14.40 10.23
N VAL A 380 -6.67 13.29 10.74
CA VAL A 380 -8.11 13.18 10.98
C VAL A 380 -8.48 13.80 12.32
N ARG A 381 -7.98 13.24 13.45
CA ARG A 381 -8.42 13.62 14.79
C ARG A 381 -7.94 14.98 15.25
N GLU A 382 -6.64 15.30 15.05
CA GLU A 382 -6.04 16.52 15.62
C GLU A 382 -6.15 17.72 14.67
N GLN A 383 -5.86 17.55 13.38
CA GLN A 383 -5.83 18.64 12.40
C GLN A 383 -7.13 18.81 11.60
N HIS A 384 -8.04 17.83 11.63
CA HIS A 384 -9.29 17.83 10.86
C HIS A 384 -9.06 18.13 9.37
N ALA A 385 -7.95 17.64 8.79
CA ALA A 385 -7.58 17.87 7.41
C ALA A 385 -8.45 17.06 6.43
N LEU A 386 -9.01 15.94 6.89
CA LEU A 386 -9.96 15.12 6.15
C LEU A 386 -10.88 14.37 7.13
N THR A 387 -12.00 13.84 6.62
CA THR A 387 -12.90 13.02 7.43
C THR A 387 -12.32 11.62 7.66
N LEU A 388 -12.78 10.93 8.71
CA LEU A 388 -12.37 9.54 8.96
C LEU A 388 -12.77 8.62 7.79
N MET A 389 -13.96 8.80 7.20
CA MET A 389 -14.39 8.01 6.05
C MET A 389 -13.50 8.23 4.82
N ASP A 390 -13.07 9.47 4.55
CA ASP A 390 -12.15 9.76 3.45
C ASP A 390 -10.76 9.19 3.70
N ALA A 391 -10.26 9.25 4.93
CA ALA A 391 -9.00 8.58 5.30
C ALA A 391 -9.06 7.08 5.04
N LEU A 392 -10.13 6.41 5.51
CA LEU A 392 -10.32 4.99 5.25
C LEU A 392 -10.42 4.69 3.76
N ARG A 393 -11.11 5.53 2.96
CA ARG A 393 -11.20 5.40 1.50
C ARG A 393 -9.83 5.38 0.84
N LYS A 394 -8.95 6.31 1.23
CA LYS A 394 -7.58 6.45 0.70
C LYS A 394 -6.67 5.29 1.07
N MET A 395 -6.95 4.60 2.16
CA MET A 395 -6.15 3.50 2.71
C MET A 395 -6.69 2.11 2.37
N THR A 396 -7.88 2.00 1.79
CA THR A 396 -8.56 0.71 1.58
C THR A 396 -9.12 0.54 0.17
N VAL A 397 -10.27 1.14 -0.13
CA VAL A 397 -10.97 0.93 -1.40
C VAL A 397 -10.22 1.52 -2.60
N MET A 398 -9.61 2.70 -2.47
CA MET A 398 -8.85 3.30 -3.58
C MET A 398 -7.67 2.43 -4.03
N PRO A 399 -6.77 1.96 -3.13
CA PRO A 399 -5.71 1.04 -3.52
C PRO A 399 -6.24 -0.31 -4.01
N ALA A 400 -7.32 -0.86 -3.44
CA ALA A 400 -7.94 -2.09 -3.93
C ALA A 400 -8.48 -1.94 -5.37
N ASP A 401 -9.16 -0.83 -5.65
CA ASP A 401 -9.69 -0.53 -6.99
C ASP A 401 -8.56 -0.28 -7.99
N ARG A 402 -7.44 0.37 -7.58
CA ARG A 402 -6.24 0.54 -8.41
C ARG A 402 -5.65 -0.80 -8.85
N LEU A 403 -5.70 -1.81 -7.98
CA LEU A 403 -5.23 -3.17 -8.26
C LEU A 403 -6.29 -4.04 -8.97
N GLY A 404 -7.52 -3.57 -9.14
CA GLY A 404 -8.64 -4.36 -9.66
C GLY A 404 -9.11 -5.46 -8.71
N ILE A 405 -8.78 -5.41 -7.41
CA ILE A 405 -9.10 -6.45 -6.44
C ILE A 405 -10.43 -6.13 -5.75
N ARG A 406 -11.46 -6.91 -6.08
CA ARG A 406 -12.81 -6.70 -5.54
C ARG A 406 -13.09 -7.38 -4.21
N THR A 407 -12.21 -8.27 -3.75
CA THR A 407 -12.37 -9.01 -2.49
C THR A 407 -11.69 -8.33 -1.29
N LYS A 408 -10.92 -7.26 -1.51
CA LYS A 408 -10.18 -6.52 -0.47
C LYS A 408 -10.61 -5.05 -0.40
N GLY A 409 -10.22 -4.36 0.65
CA GLY A 409 -10.47 -2.94 0.86
C GLY A 409 -11.92 -2.57 1.10
N ARG A 410 -12.78 -3.54 1.43
CA ARG A 410 -14.23 -3.36 1.68
C ARG A 410 -14.76 -4.34 2.70
N LEU A 411 -15.84 -3.96 3.39
CA LEU A 411 -16.58 -4.83 4.27
C LEU A 411 -17.91 -5.22 3.59
N ALA A 412 -17.91 -6.39 2.95
CA ALA A 412 -19.11 -6.90 2.27
C ALA A 412 -19.14 -8.43 2.34
N PRO A 413 -20.32 -9.08 2.32
CA PRO A 413 -20.40 -10.52 2.22
C PRO A 413 -19.62 -11.05 1.00
N GLY A 414 -18.75 -12.05 1.23
CA GLY A 414 -17.86 -12.63 0.23
C GLY A 414 -16.47 -11.97 0.16
N ALA A 415 -16.27 -10.78 0.73
CA ALA A 415 -14.94 -10.17 0.83
C ALA A 415 -14.03 -10.97 1.78
N ASP A 416 -12.72 -10.83 1.59
CA ASP A 416 -11.73 -11.38 2.52
C ASP A 416 -11.93 -10.75 3.90
N ALA A 417 -11.85 -11.53 4.96
CA ALA A 417 -11.90 -11.02 6.32
C ALA A 417 -10.53 -10.43 6.72
N ASP A 418 -10.10 -9.44 5.94
CA ASP A 418 -8.97 -8.57 6.21
C ASP A 418 -9.54 -7.31 6.85
N ILE A 419 -9.37 -7.17 8.16
CA ILE A 419 -10.09 -6.17 8.96
C ILE A 419 -9.13 -5.51 9.93
N THR A 420 -9.25 -4.19 10.06
CA THR A 420 -8.54 -3.38 11.06
C THR A 420 -9.53 -2.81 12.05
N ILE A 421 -9.28 -3.03 13.35
CA ILE A 421 -10.09 -2.54 14.45
C ILE A 421 -9.24 -1.60 15.28
N PHE A 422 -9.75 -0.39 15.52
CA PHE A 422 -9.00 0.63 16.24
C PHE A 422 -9.89 1.55 17.09
N ASP A 423 -9.26 2.13 18.11
CA ASP A 423 -9.87 3.18 18.93
C ASP A 423 -9.64 4.55 18.25
N PRO A 424 -10.67 5.20 17.71
CA PRO A 424 -10.53 6.46 17.00
C PRO A 424 -10.10 7.62 17.91
N ALA A 425 -10.27 7.50 19.23
CA ALA A 425 -9.83 8.51 20.18
C ALA A 425 -8.34 8.38 20.57
N ARG A 426 -7.75 7.20 20.36
CA ARG A 426 -6.39 6.88 20.80
C ARG A 426 -5.40 6.60 19.70
N VAL A 427 -5.87 6.21 18.51
CA VAL A 427 -4.98 5.82 17.41
C VAL A 427 -3.97 6.93 17.09
N THR A 428 -2.67 6.56 17.10
CA THR A 428 -1.56 7.47 16.81
C THR A 428 -0.29 6.70 16.46
N ASP A 429 0.60 7.34 15.68
CA ASP A 429 1.95 6.86 15.46
C ASP A 429 2.85 7.18 16.66
N ARG A 430 3.88 6.34 16.89
CA ARG A 430 4.89 6.52 17.94
C ARG A 430 6.31 6.61 17.38
N ALA A 431 6.47 6.13 16.15
CA ALA A 431 7.76 6.10 15.46
C ALA A 431 8.28 7.51 15.18
N THR A 432 9.58 7.75 15.45
CA THR A 432 10.28 9.00 15.17
C THR A 432 11.50 8.72 14.29
N PHE A 433 12.15 9.76 13.78
CA PHE A 433 13.38 9.59 12.98
C PHE A 433 14.55 9.05 13.81
N GLU A 434 14.58 9.32 15.11
CA GLU A 434 15.59 8.80 16.05
C GLU A 434 15.29 7.37 16.48
N ASN A 435 14.00 7.03 16.61
CA ASN A 435 13.53 5.71 16.99
C ASN A 435 12.38 5.25 16.07
N PRO A 436 12.71 4.80 14.84
CA PRO A 436 11.70 4.47 13.84
C PRO A 436 10.99 3.14 14.07
N ALA A 437 11.57 2.23 14.87
CA ALA A 437 11.03 0.91 15.15
C ALA A 437 10.11 0.93 16.39
N GLN A 438 9.03 1.72 16.33
CA GLN A 438 8.01 1.76 17.38
C GLN A 438 6.65 1.43 16.81
N TYR A 439 5.90 0.57 17.52
CA TYR A 439 4.53 0.22 17.14
C TYR A 439 3.58 1.40 17.35
N SER A 440 2.61 1.53 16.46
CA SER A 440 1.49 2.45 16.61
C SER A 440 0.62 2.06 17.81
N GLU A 441 -0.01 3.05 18.44
CA GLU A 441 -0.99 2.87 19.51
C GLU A 441 -2.42 2.99 18.97
N GLY A 442 -3.38 2.38 19.67
CA GLY A 442 -4.80 2.47 19.37
C GLY A 442 -5.29 1.55 18.25
N ILE A 443 -4.40 0.83 17.52
CA ILE A 443 -4.78 -0.33 16.71
C ILE A 443 -4.95 -1.50 17.68
N THR A 444 -6.19 -1.97 17.85
CA THR A 444 -6.50 -2.98 18.88
C THR A 444 -6.44 -4.39 18.34
N ASP A 445 -7.04 -4.64 17.19
CA ASP A 445 -7.10 -5.97 16.59
C ASP A 445 -6.96 -5.87 15.07
N VAL A 446 -6.24 -6.81 14.48
CA VAL A 446 -6.08 -6.92 13.04
C VAL A 446 -6.31 -8.36 12.62
N LEU A 447 -7.15 -8.54 11.62
CA LEU A 447 -7.45 -9.84 11.04
C LEU A 447 -6.93 -9.91 9.61
N VAL A 448 -6.30 -11.02 9.26
CA VAL A 448 -5.91 -11.37 7.91
C VAL A 448 -6.52 -12.73 7.57
N HIS A 449 -7.36 -12.79 6.53
CA HIS A 449 -8.16 -13.96 6.21
C HIS A 449 -8.91 -14.54 7.42
N GLY A 450 -9.46 -13.67 8.28
CA GLY A 450 -10.21 -14.04 9.47
C GLY A 450 -9.36 -14.51 10.66
N ALA A 451 -8.05 -14.65 10.50
CA ALA A 451 -7.14 -14.97 11.59
C ALA A 451 -6.64 -13.69 12.28
N LEU A 452 -6.70 -13.62 13.58
CA LEU A 452 -6.12 -12.52 14.35
C LEU A 452 -4.60 -12.57 14.23
N VAL A 453 -4.00 -11.49 13.73
CA VAL A 453 -2.54 -11.27 13.68
C VAL A 453 -2.10 -10.23 14.72
N VAL A 454 -3.03 -9.35 15.12
CA VAL A 454 -2.92 -8.48 16.29
C VAL A 454 -4.17 -8.70 17.13
N LYS A 455 -4.02 -8.83 18.45
CA LYS A 455 -5.11 -8.99 19.41
C LYS A 455 -4.84 -8.13 20.63
N HIS A 456 -5.81 -7.28 20.99
CA HIS A 456 -5.72 -6.34 22.12
C HIS A 456 -4.43 -5.49 22.10
N GLY A 457 -3.99 -5.10 20.89
CA GLY A 457 -2.79 -4.32 20.70
C GLY A 457 -1.49 -5.12 20.69
N GLU A 458 -1.51 -6.44 20.79
CA GLU A 458 -0.31 -7.28 20.78
C GLU A 458 -0.30 -8.22 19.57
N LEU A 459 0.91 -8.51 19.06
CA LEU A 459 1.08 -9.45 17.97
C LEU A 459 0.76 -10.89 18.45
N VAL A 460 0.06 -11.63 17.61
CA VAL A 460 -0.21 -13.05 17.85
C VAL A 460 0.94 -13.88 17.27
N ASP A 461 1.63 -14.61 18.14
CA ASP A 461 2.77 -15.43 17.72
C ASP A 461 2.33 -16.71 16.98
N GLY A 462 3.20 -17.22 16.13
CA GLY A 462 3.03 -18.50 15.44
C GLY A 462 1.99 -18.50 14.31
N VAL A 463 1.42 -17.34 13.95
CA VAL A 463 0.45 -17.21 12.85
C VAL A 463 1.09 -16.60 11.60
N ALA A 464 0.72 -17.12 10.44
CA ALA A 464 1.18 -16.63 9.14
C ALA A 464 0.05 -16.76 8.08
N PRO A 465 -1.08 -16.07 8.27
CA PRO A 465 -2.24 -16.19 7.38
C PRO A 465 -2.09 -15.42 6.08
N GLY A 466 -1.03 -14.65 5.91
CA GLY A 466 -0.78 -13.82 4.74
C GLY A 466 -0.71 -14.64 3.45
N ARG A 467 -1.38 -14.16 2.42
CA ARG A 467 -1.48 -14.81 1.12
C ARG A 467 -0.87 -13.95 0.02
N PRO A 468 -0.36 -14.58 -1.06
CA PRO A 468 0.10 -13.85 -2.22
C PRO A 468 -1.07 -13.11 -2.88
N VAL A 469 -0.85 -11.84 -3.17
CA VAL A 469 -1.67 -11.04 -4.08
C VAL A 469 -0.99 -11.13 -5.45
N ARG A 470 -1.66 -11.72 -6.41
CA ARG A 470 -1.17 -11.92 -7.78
C ARG A 470 -2.21 -11.42 -8.79
N ARG A 471 -1.72 -11.17 -9.98
CA ARG A 471 -2.57 -10.90 -11.13
C ARG A 471 -3.18 -12.18 -11.69
#